data_5795ada493819e7d1c28c63c7af21166
#
_entry.id   5795ada493819e7d1c28c63c7af21166
#
_cell.length_a   1.000
_cell.length_b   1.000
_cell.length_c   1.000
_cell.angle_alpha   90.00
_cell.angle_beta   90.00
_cell.angle_gamma   90.00
#
_symmetry.space_group_name_H-M   'P 1'
#
loop_
_entity.id
_entity.type
_entity.pdbx_description
1 polymer ?
#
loop_
_entity_poly.entity_id
_entity_poly.type
_entity_poly.pdbx_seq_one_letter_code
_entity_poly.pdbx_strand_id
1 'polypeptide(L)'
;MSRLRQLFVSDGANRKNGMIEFLRFVFCVAVVLLHSGVLFSEQSKPLKYGSYAVEFFFIVSGYLMIKSIKKAESAELKTSLGRETCAFLRHKFCPLMPYLILVFIYGLIIHYIFIRDSLEYTDTYAYFITSLGELLGLRMTGLKVQVLNGNIWYISAMLIAMLPLYPLARKLGDRFTHIIAPFTAVMLIGWISRCDAKLETPGAWTSLGHIGTVRAFAALCLGCAVFAVVEAVNERPYKRWFRATMTVVEWVGYAVVIATMQFAGKKSVQMMMIYLTAALVALTFSGITYSQRFMSGKLVYALGKFSLPLYIFHYIMRYTLQYLKLDLPTEQQFAIYIGGALAVSALSEAVIRFLRVFYTKHPLRVTDISTQ
;
A
#
# COMPACT_ATOMS: atom_id res chain seq x y z
N MET A 1 -11.85 9.59 24.07
CA MET A 1 -11.55 9.53 22.63
C MET A 1 -10.34 10.36 22.19
N SER A 2 -10.01 11.48 22.83
CA SER A 2 -8.89 12.38 22.45
C SER A 2 -7.48 11.76 22.58
N ARG A 3 -7.18 11.06 23.67
CA ARG A 3 -5.85 10.44 23.92
C ARG A 3 -5.51 9.30 22.93
N LEU A 4 -6.47 8.43 22.58
CA LEU A 4 -6.28 7.38 21.57
C LEU A 4 -5.98 7.96 20.18
N ARG A 5 -6.61 9.07 19.83
CA ARG A 5 -6.37 9.74 18.54
C ARG A 5 -4.96 10.37 18.49
N GLN A 6 -4.47 10.92 19.61
CA GLN A 6 -3.13 11.52 19.71
C GLN A 6 -2.01 10.49 19.58
N LEU A 7 -2.20 9.25 20.04
CA LEU A 7 -1.19 8.18 19.94
C LEU A 7 -0.81 7.81 18.52
N PHE A 8 -1.78 7.81 17.61
CA PHE A 8 -1.55 7.42 16.22
C PHE A 8 -1.22 8.61 15.32
N VAL A 9 -1.36 9.85 15.82
CA VAL A 9 -0.85 11.03 15.13
C VAL A 9 0.68 11.05 15.28
N SER A 10 1.37 11.14 14.15
CA SER A 10 2.84 11.22 14.16
C SER A 10 3.28 12.47 14.94
N ASP A 11 3.99 12.27 16.05
CA ASP A 11 4.73 13.37 16.68
C ASP A 11 5.71 13.94 15.66
N GLY A 12 5.67 15.24 15.45
CA GLY A 12 6.58 15.93 14.53
C GLY A 12 8.07 15.78 14.92
N ALA A 13 8.35 15.22 16.11
CA ALA A 13 9.69 14.92 16.61
C ALA A 13 10.30 13.62 16.04
N ASN A 14 9.49 12.68 15.54
CA ASN A 14 10.00 11.45 14.95
C ASN A 14 10.28 11.71 13.46
N ARG A 15 11.50 12.08 13.10
CA ARG A 15 11.92 12.28 11.70
C ARG A 15 11.56 11.05 10.90
N LYS A 16 10.70 11.23 9.89
CA LYS A 16 10.37 10.16 8.94
C LYS A 16 11.66 9.65 8.30
N ASN A 17 11.75 8.35 8.07
CA ASN A 17 12.89 7.77 7.38
C ASN A 17 12.84 8.18 5.90
N GLY A 18 13.77 9.06 5.48
CA GLY A 18 13.79 9.59 4.11
C GLY A 18 14.01 8.50 3.06
N MET A 19 14.82 7.48 3.36
CA MET A 19 15.03 6.37 2.43
C MET A 19 13.72 5.58 2.19
N ILE A 20 12.92 5.36 3.22
CA ILE A 20 11.58 4.74 3.06
C ILE A 20 10.64 5.62 2.22
N GLU A 21 10.65 6.95 2.42
CA GLU A 21 9.82 7.85 1.61
C GLU A 21 10.27 7.84 0.13
N PHE A 22 11.57 7.79 -0.15
CA PHE A 22 12.11 7.61 -1.48
C PHE A 22 11.68 6.28 -2.10
N LEU A 23 11.85 5.18 -1.38
CA LEU A 23 11.47 3.83 -1.84
C LEU A 23 9.97 3.71 -2.08
N ARG A 24 9.12 4.34 -1.26
CA ARG A 24 7.68 4.41 -1.51
C ARG A 24 7.36 5.01 -2.88
N PHE A 25 8.06 6.07 -3.25
CA PHE A 25 7.89 6.66 -4.58
C PHE A 25 8.42 5.72 -5.69
N VAL A 26 9.61 5.15 -5.53
CA VAL A 26 10.20 4.23 -6.52
C VAL A 26 9.33 3.00 -6.75
N PHE A 27 8.87 2.33 -5.70
CA PHE A 27 7.97 1.16 -5.81
C PHE A 27 6.58 1.54 -6.34
N CYS A 28 6.10 2.75 -6.04
CA CYS A 28 4.88 3.27 -6.66
C CYS A 28 5.05 3.45 -8.17
N VAL A 29 6.16 4.05 -8.62
CA VAL A 29 6.49 4.18 -10.05
C VAL A 29 6.60 2.80 -10.71
N ALA A 30 7.20 1.81 -10.04
CA ALA A 30 7.26 0.44 -10.55
C ALA A 30 5.85 -0.15 -10.79
N VAL A 31 4.90 0.08 -9.88
CA VAL A 31 3.49 -0.34 -10.05
C VAL A 31 2.81 0.42 -11.19
N VAL A 32 3.07 1.73 -11.35
CA VAL A 32 2.55 2.53 -12.47
C VAL A 32 3.05 1.99 -13.80
N LEU A 33 4.34 1.70 -13.91
CA LEU A 33 4.95 1.13 -15.11
C LEU A 33 4.42 -0.28 -15.41
N LEU A 34 4.25 -1.14 -14.42
CA LEU A 34 3.62 -2.45 -14.59
C LEU A 34 2.23 -2.30 -15.25
N HIS A 35 1.41 -1.37 -14.79
CA HIS A 35 0.05 -1.20 -15.28
C HIS A 35 -0.02 -0.49 -16.65
N SER A 36 1.03 0.19 -17.08
CA SER A 36 1.15 0.68 -18.46
C SER A 36 1.34 -0.46 -19.48
N GLY A 37 1.71 -1.64 -19.02
CA GLY A 37 1.95 -2.82 -19.86
C GLY A 37 0.78 -3.21 -20.77
N VAL A 38 -0.44 -2.72 -20.50
CA VAL A 38 -1.60 -2.89 -21.37
C VAL A 38 -1.45 -2.19 -22.73
N LEU A 39 -0.59 -1.19 -22.82
CA LEU A 39 -0.31 -0.40 -24.02
C LEU A 39 0.78 -1.05 -24.91
N PHE A 40 1.47 -2.07 -24.41
CA PHE A 40 2.65 -2.65 -25.03
C PHE A 40 2.40 -4.10 -25.45
N SER A 41 3.18 -4.58 -26.44
CA SER A 41 3.24 -5.99 -26.76
C SER A 41 3.82 -6.81 -25.59
N GLU A 42 3.58 -8.12 -25.56
CA GLU A 42 4.06 -9.00 -24.47
C GLU A 42 5.58 -8.92 -24.25
N GLN A 43 6.36 -8.68 -25.32
CA GLN A 43 7.82 -8.58 -25.27
C GLN A 43 8.31 -7.25 -24.71
N SER A 44 7.54 -6.17 -24.93
CA SER A 44 7.92 -4.79 -24.63
C SER A 44 7.35 -4.27 -23.32
N LYS A 45 6.57 -5.08 -22.57
CA LYS A 45 5.95 -4.67 -21.30
C LYS A 45 6.98 -4.22 -20.27
N PRO A 46 6.91 -2.97 -19.79
CA PRO A 46 7.80 -2.51 -18.73
C PRO A 46 7.46 -3.20 -17.42
N LEU A 47 8.49 -3.63 -16.69
CA LEU A 47 8.39 -4.30 -15.38
C LEU A 47 7.35 -5.42 -15.35
N LYS A 48 7.32 -6.25 -16.40
CA LYS A 48 6.31 -7.30 -16.67
C LYS A 48 5.99 -8.18 -15.45
N TYR A 49 6.96 -8.42 -14.58
CA TYR A 49 6.83 -9.27 -13.40
C TYR A 49 6.81 -8.47 -12.09
N GLY A 50 6.54 -7.16 -12.17
CA GLY A 50 6.61 -6.22 -11.04
C GLY A 50 5.44 -6.30 -10.04
N SER A 51 4.54 -7.29 -10.16
CA SER A 51 3.39 -7.42 -9.26
C SER A 51 3.78 -7.58 -7.79
N TYR A 52 4.97 -8.12 -7.50
CA TYR A 52 5.50 -8.23 -6.14
C TYR A 52 6.07 -6.91 -5.57
N ALA A 53 6.07 -5.81 -6.34
CA ALA A 53 6.39 -4.49 -5.81
C ALA A 53 5.46 -4.06 -4.67
N VAL A 54 4.24 -4.58 -4.65
CA VAL A 54 3.22 -4.28 -3.64
C VAL A 54 3.62 -4.84 -2.26
N GLU A 55 4.36 -5.94 -2.22
CA GLU A 55 4.84 -6.53 -0.97
C GLU A 55 5.74 -5.60 -0.17
N PHE A 56 6.51 -4.73 -0.82
CA PHE A 56 7.25 -3.68 -0.12
C PHE A 56 6.34 -2.84 0.78
N PHE A 57 5.17 -2.43 0.28
CA PHE A 57 4.23 -1.61 1.07
C PHE A 57 3.60 -2.42 2.22
N PHE A 58 3.30 -3.70 2.01
CA PHE A 58 2.81 -4.57 3.09
C PHE A 58 3.89 -4.78 4.17
N ILE A 59 5.13 -5.06 3.80
CA ILE A 59 6.26 -5.26 4.73
C ILE A 59 6.47 -4.00 5.57
N VAL A 60 6.57 -2.82 4.95
CA VAL A 60 6.69 -1.54 5.65
C VAL A 60 5.49 -1.31 6.57
N SER A 61 4.27 -1.65 6.13
CA SER A 61 3.06 -1.50 6.93
C SER A 61 3.03 -2.44 8.14
N GLY A 62 3.52 -3.67 8.01
CA GLY A 62 3.68 -4.62 9.12
C GLY A 62 4.68 -4.13 10.17
N TYR A 63 5.86 -3.66 9.73
CA TYR A 63 6.84 -3.02 10.61
C TYR A 63 6.24 -1.84 11.39
N LEU A 64 5.57 -0.93 10.69
CA LEU A 64 4.95 0.25 11.31
C LEU A 64 3.75 -0.10 12.20
N MET A 65 3.07 -1.23 11.96
CA MET A 65 2.02 -1.74 12.83
C MET A 65 2.60 -2.12 14.19
N ILE A 66 3.69 -2.89 14.24
CA ILE A 66 4.35 -3.26 15.51
C ILE A 66 4.90 -2.00 16.22
N LYS A 67 5.52 -1.08 15.48
CA LYS A 67 5.95 0.21 16.06
C LYS A 67 4.80 0.99 16.70
N SER A 68 3.61 0.96 16.10
CA SER A 68 2.40 1.58 16.67
C SER A 68 1.93 0.86 17.93
N ILE A 69 2.04 -0.47 17.99
CA ILE A 69 1.71 -1.29 19.17
C ILE A 69 2.67 -0.96 20.31
N LYS A 70 3.99 -0.94 20.06
CA LYS A 70 4.99 -0.59 21.09
C LYS A 70 4.77 0.83 21.64
N LYS A 71 4.39 1.80 20.79
CA LYS A 71 4.01 3.15 21.23
C LYS A 71 2.76 3.15 22.11
N ALA A 72 1.75 2.32 21.78
CA ALA A 72 0.53 2.20 22.59
C ALA A 72 0.80 1.53 23.95
N GLU A 73 1.72 0.55 23.99
CA GLU A 73 2.19 -0.09 25.23
C GLU A 73 2.85 0.93 26.16
N SER A 74 3.80 1.70 25.64
CA SER A 74 4.54 2.70 26.42
C SER A 74 3.64 3.82 26.97
N ALA A 75 2.47 4.05 26.37
CA ALA A 75 1.51 5.05 26.82
C ALA A 75 0.54 4.55 27.91
N GLU A 76 0.67 3.30 28.35
CA GLU A 76 -0.15 2.66 29.43
C GLU A 76 -1.65 2.89 29.29
N LEU A 77 -2.17 2.82 28.07
CA LEU A 77 -3.58 3.10 27.82
C LEU A 77 -4.50 2.03 28.40
N LYS A 78 -5.30 2.42 29.35
CA LYS A 78 -6.40 1.61 29.92
C LYS A 78 -7.60 1.58 28.96
N THR A 79 -7.46 0.94 27.81
CA THR A 79 -8.54 0.78 26.82
C THR A 79 -8.69 -0.69 26.46
N SER A 80 -9.93 -1.11 26.09
CA SER A 80 -10.11 -2.48 25.61
C SER A 80 -9.40 -2.68 24.29
N LEU A 81 -8.84 -3.87 24.08
CA LEU A 81 -8.11 -4.26 22.88
C LEU A 81 -8.91 -4.02 21.58
N GLY A 82 -10.23 -4.29 21.61
CA GLY A 82 -11.11 -4.02 20.48
C GLY A 82 -11.19 -2.53 20.12
N ARG A 83 -11.32 -1.64 21.12
CA ARG A 83 -11.33 -0.18 20.90
C ARG A 83 -10.01 0.33 20.39
N GLU A 84 -8.89 -0.20 20.87
CA GLU A 84 -7.54 0.13 20.40
C GLU A 84 -7.36 -0.30 18.93
N THR A 85 -7.76 -1.54 18.59
CA THR A 85 -7.74 -2.07 17.22
C THR A 85 -8.59 -1.21 16.27
N CYS A 86 -9.82 -0.88 16.65
CA CYS A 86 -10.67 -0.01 15.84
C CYS A 86 -10.08 1.39 15.64
N ALA A 87 -9.48 1.96 16.69
CA ALA A 87 -8.82 3.27 16.59
C ALA A 87 -7.60 3.23 15.65
N PHE A 88 -6.80 2.15 15.72
CA PHE A 88 -5.68 1.92 14.81
C PHE A 88 -6.15 1.80 13.35
N LEU A 89 -7.13 0.94 13.06
CA LEU A 89 -7.65 0.76 11.71
C LEU A 89 -8.29 2.04 11.17
N ARG A 90 -9.05 2.75 11.98
CA ARG A 90 -9.60 4.06 11.63
C ARG A 90 -8.50 5.07 11.27
N HIS A 91 -7.41 5.10 12.05
CA HIS A 91 -6.26 5.95 11.76
C HIS A 91 -5.57 5.60 10.43
N LYS A 92 -5.59 4.32 10.02
CA LYS A 92 -5.08 3.88 8.72
C LYS A 92 -6.03 4.20 7.57
N PHE A 93 -7.33 4.01 7.76
CA PHE A 93 -8.34 4.11 6.71
C PHE A 93 -8.85 5.54 6.46
N CYS A 94 -9.17 6.30 7.53
CA CYS A 94 -9.75 7.64 7.37
C CYS A 94 -8.91 8.63 6.56
N PRO A 95 -7.57 8.65 6.63
CA PRO A 95 -6.76 9.52 5.79
C PRO A 95 -6.82 9.18 4.30
N LEU A 96 -7.20 7.95 3.94
CA LEU A 96 -7.35 7.49 2.57
C LEU A 96 -8.71 7.85 1.97
N MET A 97 -9.75 8.02 2.82
CA MET A 97 -11.13 8.25 2.38
C MET A 97 -11.30 9.39 1.37
N PRO A 98 -10.68 10.57 1.52
CA PRO A 98 -10.83 11.63 0.53
C PRO A 98 -10.35 11.21 -0.87
N TYR A 99 -9.25 10.46 -0.96
CA TYR A 99 -8.73 9.93 -2.23
C TYR A 99 -9.63 8.84 -2.80
N LEU A 100 -10.13 7.94 -1.92
CA LEU A 100 -11.02 6.86 -2.32
C LEU A 100 -12.35 7.39 -2.84
N ILE A 101 -12.92 8.44 -2.22
CA ILE A 101 -14.15 9.10 -2.69
C ILE A 101 -13.92 9.73 -4.06
N LEU A 102 -12.82 10.47 -4.24
CA LEU A 102 -12.54 11.11 -5.53
C LEU A 102 -12.34 10.10 -6.66
N VAL A 103 -11.55 9.04 -6.42
CA VAL A 103 -11.33 8.03 -7.45
C VAL A 103 -12.59 7.19 -7.69
N PHE A 104 -13.42 6.98 -6.68
CA PHE A 104 -14.71 6.31 -6.81
C PHE A 104 -15.65 7.11 -7.71
N ILE A 105 -15.79 8.42 -7.46
CA ILE A 105 -16.61 9.31 -8.29
C ILE A 105 -16.08 9.32 -9.73
N TYR A 106 -14.77 9.47 -9.91
CA TYR A 106 -14.16 9.44 -11.24
C TYR A 106 -14.41 8.08 -11.93
N GLY A 107 -14.22 6.98 -11.23
CA GLY A 107 -14.51 5.64 -11.74
C GLY A 107 -15.97 5.48 -12.17
N LEU A 108 -16.93 5.91 -11.34
CA LEU A 108 -18.35 5.86 -11.70
C LEU A 108 -18.64 6.67 -12.98
N ILE A 109 -18.12 7.89 -13.09
CA ILE A 109 -18.33 8.74 -14.26
C ILE A 109 -17.78 8.06 -15.52
N ILE A 110 -16.52 7.61 -15.48
CA ILE A 110 -15.87 6.97 -16.65
C ILE A 110 -16.62 5.70 -17.03
N HIS A 111 -16.86 4.81 -16.09
CA HIS A 111 -17.56 3.56 -16.38
C HIS A 111 -18.97 3.82 -16.89
N TYR A 112 -19.74 4.74 -16.27
CA TYR A 112 -21.08 5.09 -16.73
C TYR A 112 -21.08 5.61 -18.17
N ILE A 113 -20.19 6.54 -18.52
CA ILE A 113 -20.10 7.11 -19.88
C ILE A 113 -19.88 6.02 -20.94
N PHE A 114 -19.00 5.03 -20.65
CA PHE A 114 -18.57 4.06 -21.67
C PHE A 114 -19.34 2.74 -21.66
N ILE A 115 -20.07 2.42 -20.60
CA ILE A 115 -20.76 1.11 -20.50
C ILE A 115 -22.29 1.23 -20.35
N ARG A 116 -22.85 2.45 -20.13
CA ARG A 116 -24.29 2.64 -19.88
C ARG A 116 -25.17 1.97 -20.93
N ASP A 117 -24.79 2.09 -22.21
CA ASP A 117 -25.60 1.59 -23.34
C ASP A 117 -25.56 0.05 -23.45
N SER A 118 -24.69 -0.62 -22.71
CA SER A 118 -24.57 -2.09 -22.60
C SER A 118 -25.23 -2.67 -21.35
N LEU A 119 -25.77 -1.81 -20.46
CA LEU A 119 -26.39 -2.25 -19.21
C LEU A 119 -27.91 -2.08 -19.26
N GLU A 120 -28.65 -3.11 -18.84
CA GLU A 120 -30.08 -2.96 -18.52
C GLU A 120 -30.27 -2.12 -17.25
N TYR A 121 -31.48 -1.60 -17.04
CA TYR A 121 -31.79 -0.75 -15.89
C TYR A 121 -31.51 -1.45 -14.53
N THR A 122 -31.91 -2.70 -14.40
CA THR A 122 -31.66 -3.55 -13.22
C THR A 122 -30.17 -3.75 -12.97
N ASP A 123 -29.38 -3.91 -14.03
CA ASP A 123 -27.92 -4.10 -13.96
C ASP A 123 -27.22 -2.79 -13.58
N THR A 124 -27.75 -1.63 -14.01
CA THR A 124 -27.20 -0.32 -13.61
C THR A 124 -27.34 -0.09 -12.11
N TYR A 125 -28.48 -0.46 -11.52
CA TYR A 125 -28.69 -0.36 -10.07
C TYR A 125 -27.76 -1.33 -9.31
N ALA A 126 -27.70 -2.59 -9.72
CA ALA A 126 -26.81 -3.60 -9.14
C ALA A 126 -25.35 -3.18 -9.24
N TYR A 127 -24.96 -2.62 -10.39
CA TYR A 127 -23.61 -2.08 -10.62
C TYR A 127 -23.24 -0.99 -9.61
N PHE A 128 -24.14 -0.01 -9.41
CA PHE A 128 -23.92 1.08 -8.45
C PHE A 128 -23.81 0.55 -7.01
N ILE A 129 -24.77 -0.28 -6.57
CA ILE A 129 -24.79 -0.79 -5.19
C ILE A 129 -23.57 -1.64 -4.90
N THR A 130 -23.18 -2.53 -5.82
CA THR A 130 -22.02 -3.41 -5.62
C THR A 130 -20.69 -2.65 -5.67
N SER A 131 -20.62 -1.54 -6.41
CA SER A 131 -19.42 -0.69 -6.45
C SER A 131 -19.14 0.01 -5.12
N LEU A 132 -20.19 0.29 -4.28
CA LEU A 132 -19.99 0.83 -2.92
C LEU A 132 -19.11 -0.07 -2.04
N GLY A 133 -19.11 -1.37 -2.31
CA GLY A 133 -18.22 -2.30 -1.63
C GLY A 133 -16.74 -1.99 -1.83
N GLU A 134 -16.34 -1.44 -2.98
CA GLU A 134 -14.97 -1.00 -3.21
C GLU A 134 -14.61 0.21 -2.34
N LEU A 135 -15.50 1.21 -2.26
CA LEU A 135 -15.34 2.39 -1.41
C LEU A 135 -15.24 2.02 0.09
N LEU A 136 -15.99 1.01 0.52
CA LEU A 136 -15.99 0.49 1.89
C LEU A 136 -14.81 -0.45 2.19
N GLY A 137 -13.94 -0.71 1.22
CA GLY A 137 -12.78 -1.61 1.39
C GLY A 137 -13.14 -3.10 1.48
N LEU A 138 -14.32 -3.51 0.95
CA LEU A 138 -14.82 -4.89 1.02
C LEU A 138 -14.35 -5.78 -0.14
N ARG A 139 -13.59 -5.25 -1.09
CA ARG A 139 -13.21 -5.95 -2.31
C ARG A 139 -12.51 -7.30 -2.09
N MET A 140 -11.70 -7.42 -1.03
CA MET A 140 -10.92 -8.64 -0.76
C MET A 140 -11.56 -9.54 0.32
N THR A 141 -12.84 -9.33 0.66
CA THR A 141 -13.57 -10.13 1.66
C THR A 141 -14.20 -11.41 1.08
N GLY A 142 -14.28 -11.57 -0.24
CA GLY A 142 -15.03 -12.63 -0.92
C GLY A 142 -16.43 -12.20 -1.39
N LEU A 143 -16.88 -11.00 -1.05
CA LEU A 143 -18.08 -10.43 -1.64
C LEU A 143 -17.85 -10.08 -3.10
N LYS A 144 -18.86 -10.29 -3.94
CA LYS A 144 -18.84 -9.84 -5.34
C LYS A 144 -19.01 -8.31 -5.35
N VAL A 145 -17.90 -7.61 -5.48
CA VAL A 145 -17.84 -6.15 -5.54
C VAL A 145 -17.51 -5.73 -6.97
N GLN A 146 -18.29 -4.79 -7.50
CA GLN A 146 -17.96 -4.18 -8.79
C GLN A 146 -16.68 -3.35 -8.68
N VAL A 147 -15.73 -3.60 -9.57
CA VAL A 147 -14.41 -2.99 -9.54
C VAL A 147 -14.38 -1.76 -10.43
N LEU A 148 -14.28 -0.57 -9.83
CA LEU A 148 -14.08 0.69 -10.54
C LEU A 148 -12.60 1.04 -10.67
N ASN A 149 -11.79 0.67 -9.67
CA ASN A 149 -10.36 0.94 -9.67
C ASN A 149 -9.57 -0.30 -9.23
N GLY A 150 -8.91 -0.94 -10.21
CA GLY A 150 -8.27 -2.24 -10.05
C GLY A 150 -7.20 -2.33 -8.97
N ASN A 151 -6.53 -1.25 -8.57
CA ASN A 151 -5.43 -1.27 -7.60
C ASN A 151 -5.86 -1.07 -6.14
N ILE A 152 -7.12 -0.73 -5.85
CA ILE A 152 -7.62 -0.56 -4.46
C ILE A 152 -7.64 -1.89 -3.69
N TRP A 153 -7.51 -3.04 -4.37
CA TRP A 153 -7.39 -4.34 -3.72
C TRP A 153 -6.35 -4.36 -2.60
N TYR A 154 -5.22 -3.66 -2.78
CA TYR A 154 -4.15 -3.57 -1.80
C TYR A 154 -4.63 -2.99 -0.46
N ILE A 155 -5.39 -1.88 -0.51
CA ILE A 155 -5.92 -1.20 0.69
C ILE A 155 -6.90 -2.12 1.41
N SER A 156 -7.82 -2.76 0.68
CA SER A 156 -8.77 -3.73 1.22
C SER A 156 -8.05 -4.91 1.89
N ALA A 157 -7.11 -5.55 1.18
CA ALA A 157 -6.36 -6.69 1.71
C ALA A 157 -5.53 -6.32 2.95
N MET A 158 -4.90 -5.14 2.96
CA MET A 158 -4.14 -4.63 4.10
C MET A 158 -5.01 -4.48 5.35
N LEU A 159 -6.19 -3.86 5.21
CA LEU A 159 -7.09 -3.62 6.35
C LEU A 159 -7.67 -4.92 6.89
N ILE A 160 -8.07 -5.84 5.99
CA ILE A 160 -8.59 -7.16 6.36
C ILE A 160 -7.52 -7.94 7.13
N ALA A 161 -6.28 -7.95 6.66
CA ALA A 161 -5.20 -8.66 7.34
C ALA A 161 -4.80 -7.98 8.67
N MET A 162 -4.77 -6.65 8.74
CA MET A 162 -4.45 -5.93 9.99
C MET A 162 -5.50 -6.11 11.07
N LEU A 163 -6.77 -6.37 10.71
CA LEU A 163 -7.86 -6.54 11.68
C LEU A 163 -7.59 -7.66 12.71
N PRO A 164 -7.20 -8.88 12.33
CA PRO A 164 -6.78 -9.91 13.28
C PRO A 164 -5.32 -9.79 13.72
N LEU A 165 -4.40 -9.31 12.86
CA LEU A 165 -2.97 -9.27 13.19
C LEU A 165 -2.64 -8.25 14.28
N TYR A 166 -3.31 -7.09 14.30
CA TYR A 166 -3.07 -6.07 15.32
C TYR A 166 -3.37 -6.56 16.74
N PRO A 167 -4.60 -7.07 17.05
CA PRO A 167 -4.89 -7.55 18.39
C PRO A 167 -4.08 -8.79 18.77
N LEU A 168 -3.75 -9.66 17.80
CA LEU A 168 -2.92 -10.83 18.05
C LEU A 168 -1.49 -10.42 18.45
N ALA A 169 -0.89 -9.49 17.69
CA ALA A 169 0.43 -8.95 17.99
C ALA A 169 0.47 -8.22 19.32
N ARG A 170 -0.58 -7.42 19.62
CA ARG A 170 -0.71 -6.69 20.87
C ARG A 170 -0.82 -7.62 22.10
N LYS A 171 -1.53 -8.76 21.96
CA LYS A 171 -1.70 -9.73 23.04
C LYS A 171 -0.48 -10.60 23.26
N LEU A 172 0.21 -11.01 22.20
CA LEU A 172 1.31 -11.99 22.26
C LEU A 172 2.70 -11.33 22.35
N GLY A 173 2.81 -10.02 22.06
CA GLY A 173 4.06 -9.27 22.17
C GLY A 173 5.20 -9.88 21.37
N ASP A 174 6.33 -10.12 22.02
CA ASP A 174 7.54 -10.62 21.38
C ASP A 174 7.39 -12.04 20.83
N ARG A 175 6.53 -12.89 21.42
CA ARG A 175 6.21 -14.21 20.86
C ARG A 175 5.60 -14.11 19.47
N PHE A 176 4.81 -13.07 19.23
CA PHE A 176 4.25 -12.84 17.91
C PHE A 176 5.35 -12.46 16.90
N THR A 177 6.20 -11.48 17.21
CA THR A 177 7.20 -10.96 16.27
C THR A 177 8.35 -11.92 16.00
N HIS A 178 8.74 -12.75 17.01
CA HIS A 178 9.88 -13.65 16.89
C HIS A 178 9.51 -15.07 16.41
N ILE A 179 8.27 -15.52 16.63
CA ILE A 179 7.89 -16.91 16.33
C ILE A 179 6.73 -16.95 15.35
N ILE A 180 5.56 -16.39 15.71
CA ILE A 180 4.32 -16.59 14.95
C ILE A 180 4.37 -15.88 13.61
N ALA A 181 4.79 -14.61 13.59
CA ALA A 181 4.83 -13.83 12.37
C ALA A 181 5.83 -14.38 11.34
N PRO A 182 7.11 -14.66 11.67
CA PRO A 182 8.04 -15.24 10.71
C PRO A 182 7.59 -16.62 10.24
N PHE A 183 7.07 -17.49 11.12
CA PHE A 183 6.52 -18.79 10.73
C PHE A 183 5.37 -18.65 9.75
N THR A 184 4.39 -17.81 10.07
CA THR A 184 3.22 -17.53 9.21
C THR A 184 3.66 -16.97 7.85
N ALA A 185 4.61 -16.04 7.84
CA ALA A 185 5.14 -15.47 6.61
C ALA A 185 5.78 -16.54 5.71
N VAL A 186 6.65 -17.38 6.27
CA VAL A 186 7.34 -18.46 5.51
C VAL A 186 6.31 -19.45 4.96
N MET A 187 5.38 -19.90 5.78
CA MET A 187 4.35 -20.87 5.36
C MET A 187 3.44 -20.31 4.26
N LEU A 188 2.97 -19.07 4.41
CA LEU A 188 2.09 -18.46 3.40
C LEU A 188 2.84 -18.12 2.11
N ILE A 189 4.08 -17.64 2.16
CA ILE A 189 4.91 -17.40 0.96
C ILE A 189 5.21 -18.74 0.26
N GLY A 190 5.53 -19.78 1.01
CA GLY A 190 5.69 -21.14 0.48
C GLY A 190 4.42 -21.64 -0.20
N TRP A 191 3.27 -21.45 0.42
CA TRP A 191 1.97 -21.80 -0.15
C TRP A 191 1.67 -20.99 -1.42
N ILE A 192 1.88 -19.65 -1.41
CA ILE A 192 1.74 -18.79 -2.59
C ILE A 192 2.63 -19.29 -3.73
N SER A 193 3.84 -19.71 -3.45
CA SER A 193 4.76 -20.24 -4.46
C SER A 193 4.22 -21.47 -5.18
N ARG A 194 3.41 -22.27 -4.51
CA ARG A 194 2.86 -23.56 -5.01
C ARG A 194 1.45 -23.46 -5.58
N CYS A 195 0.66 -22.47 -5.16
CA CYS A 195 -0.71 -22.31 -5.66
C CYS A 195 -0.70 -21.88 -7.15
N ASP A 196 -1.74 -22.22 -7.91
CA ASP A 196 -1.85 -21.92 -9.35
C ASP A 196 -2.16 -20.44 -9.62
N ALA A 197 -2.68 -19.70 -8.64
CA ALA A 197 -3.02 -18.30 -8.79
C ALA A 197 -1.77 -17.44 -9.07
N LYS A 198 -1.85 -16.57 -10.08
CA LYS A 198 -0.78 -15.64 -10.45
C LYS A 198 -0.77 -14.43 -9.52
N LEU A 199 0.39 -13.82 -9.30
CA LEU A 199 0.51 -12.59 -8.49
C LEU A 199 -0.17 -11.39 -9.16
N GLU A 200 -0.25 -11.40 -10.49
CA GLU A 200 -0.89 -10.36 -11.30
C GLU A 200 -2.43 -10.33 -11.14
N THR A 201 -3.02 -11.40 -10.59
CA THR A 201 -4.48 -11.55 -10.41
C THR A 201 -4.86 -11.58 -8.93
N PRO A 202 -4.73 -10.49 -8.17
CA PRO A 202 -4.96 -10.47 -6.72
C PRO A 202 -6.39 -10.86 -6.32
N GLY A 203 -7.36 -10.70 -7.21
CA GLY A 203 -8.74 -11.11 -7.02
C GLY A 203 -9.02 -12.60 -7.29
N ALA A 204 -8.03 -13.38 -7.75
CA ALA A 204 -8.22 -14.81 -7.94
C ALA A 204 -8.53 -15.50 -6.61
N TRP A 205 -9.59 -16.35 -6.63
CA TRP A 205 -10.01 -17.10 -5.46
C TRP A 205 -9.17 -18.38 -5.32
N THR A 206 -8.77 -18.67 -4.12
CA THR A 206 -7.97 -19.84 -3.76
C THR A 206 -8.60 -20.58 -2.57
N SER A 207 -8.05 -21.73 -2.16
CA SER A 207 -8.51 -22.45 -0.98
C SER A 207 -8.41 -21.65 0.34
N LEU A 208 -7.58 -20.60 0.38
CA LEU A 208 -7.44 -19.70 1.54
C LEU A 208 -8.14 -18.34 1.34
N GLY A 209 -8.95 -18.19 0.29
CA GLY A 209 -9.58 -16.92 -0.07
C GLY A 209 -8.88 -16.22 -1.24
N HIS A 210 -9.09 -14.91 -1.40
CA HIS A 210 -8.40 -14.15 -2.45
C HIS A 210 -6.89 -14.18 -2.26
N ILE A 211 -6.14 -14.47 -3.34
CA ILE A 211 -4.67 -14.51 -3.30
C ILE A 211 -4.09 -13.19 -2.80
N GLY A 212 -4.71 -12.04 -3.11
CA GLY A 212 -4.30 -10.72 -2.61
C GLY A 212 -4.38 -10.60 -1.09
N THR A 213 -5.40 -11.20 -0.46
CA THR A 213 -5.53 -11.24 1.01
C THR A 213 -4.45 -12.12 1.64
N VAL A 214 -4.18 -13.29 1.05
CA VAL A 214 -3.11 -14.19 1.52
C VAL A 214 -1.73 -13.51 1.42
N ARG A 215 -1.47 -12.79 0.31
CA ARG A 215 -0.26 -11.98 0.11
C ARG A 215 -0.13 -10.90 1.19
N ALA A 216 -1.22 -10.21 1.51
CA ALA A 216 -1.22 -9.20 2.58
C ALA A 216 -0.87 -9.80 3.94
N PHE A 217 -1.47 -10.94 4.32
CA PHE A 217 -1.12 -11.64 5.56
C PHE A 217 0.36 -12.04 5.59
N ALA A 218 0.86 -12.67 4.53
CA ALA A 218 2.23 -13.12 4.43
C ALA A 218 3.24 -11.95 4.58
N ALA A 219 3.06 -10.88 3.80
CA ALA A 219 3.99 -9.78 3.76
C ALA A 219 3.88 -8.84 4.98
N LEU A 220 2.69 -8.68 5.58
CA LEU A 220 2.53 -7.99 6.86
C LEU A 220 3.23 -8.75 8.00
N CYS A 221 3.05 -10.08 8.07
CA CYS A 221 3.76 -10.91 9.05
C CYS A 221 5.27 -10.82 8.84
N LEU A 222 5.75 -10.83 7.60
CA LEU A 222 7.16 -10.63 7.30
C LEU A 222 7.65 -9.25 7.80
N GLY A 223 6.85 -8.21 7.63
CA GLY A 223 7.12 -6.88 8.19
C GLY A 223 7.16 -6.84 9.73
N CYS A 224 6.30 -7.63 10.39
CA CYS A 224 6.34 -7.79 11.84
C CYS A 224 7.64 -8.48 12.31
N ALA A 225 8.12 -9.49 11.57
CA ALA A 225 9.40 -10.15 11.84
C ALA A 225 10.59 -9.19 11.59
N VAL A 226 10.51 -8.37 10.54
CA VAL A 226 11.51 -7.31 10.27
C VAL A 226 11.66 -6.37 11.47
N PHE A 227 10.58 -6.06 12.19
CA PHE A 227 10.66 -5.22 13.39
C PHE A 227 11.58 -5.85 14.46
N ALA A 228 11.42 -7.15 14.75
CA ALA A 228 12.27 -7.86 15.72
C ALA A 228 13.73 -7.88 15.29
N VAL A 229 14.01 -8.09 13.99
CA VAL A 229 15.38 -8.03 13.46
C VAL A 229 15.98 -6.64 13.64
N VAL A 230 15.23 -5.58 13.37
CA VAL A 230 15.69 -4.19 13.53
C VAL A 230 15.99 -3.87 14.99
N GLU A 231 15.16 -4.30 15.94
CA GLU A 231 15.43 -4.12 17.38
C GLU A 231 16.75 -4.81 17.77
N ALA A 232 16.94 -6.07 17.39
CA ALA A 232 18.15 -6.83 17.74
C ALA A 232 19.45 -6.25 17.14
N VAL A 233 19.34 -5.53 16.03
CA VAL A 233 20.49 -4.97 15.30
C VAL A 233 20.81 -3.54 15.77
N ASN A 234 19.83 -2.74 16.15
CA ASN A 234 20.01 -1.32 16.55
C ASN A 234 20.86 -1.12 17.81
N GLU A 235 20.99 -2.12 18.65
CA GLU A 235 21.72 -2.03 19.91
C GLU A 235 23.25 -2.12 19.75
N ARG A 236 23.76 -2.33 18.52
CA ARG A 236 25.19 -2.60 18.27
C ARG A 236 25.90 -1.39 17.66
N PRO A 237 27.10 -1.05 18.14
CA PRO A 237 27.95 -0.07 17.47
C PRO A 237 28.59 -0.66 16.22
N TYR A 238 28.45 0.02 15.09
CA TYR A 238 29.02 -0.43 13.81
C TYR A 238 30.17 0.46 13.35
N LYS A 239 31.28 -0.14 12.86
CA LYS A 239 32.43 0.56 12.29
C LYS A 239 32.03 1.30 11.00
N ARG A 240 32.73 2.39 10.69
CA ARG A 240 32.41 3.25 9.51
C ARG A 240 32.47 2.47 8.19
N TRP A 241 33.47 1.63 8.01
CA TRP A 241 33.59 0.82 6.80
C TRP A 241 32.41 -0.13 6.61
N PHE A 242 31.95 -0.79 7.69
CA PHE A 242 30.82 -1.69 7.66
C PHE A 242 29.53 -0.94 7.25
N ARG A 243 29.32 0.26 7.82
CA ARG A 243 28.18 1.11 7.44
C ARG A 243 28.23 1.52 5.97
N ALA A 244 29.41 1.86 5.45
CA ALA A 244 29.59 2.19 4.03
C ALA A 244 29.27 0.99 3.12
N THR A 245 29.79 -0.19 3.45
CA THR A 245 29.50 -1.42 2.72
C THR A 245 28.01 -1.75 2.75
N MET A 246 27.35 -1.68 3.92
CA MET A 246 25.92 -1.93 4.03
C MET A 246 25.07 -0.89 3.26
N THR A 247 25.56 0.34 3.11
CA THR A 247 24.91 1.34 2.25
C THR A 247 24.95 0.91 0.78
N VAL A 248 26.09 0.43 0.31
CA VAL A 248 26.23 -0.10 -1.06
C VAL A 248 25.33 -1.33 -1.25
N VAL A 249 25.34 -2.26 -0.30
CA VAL A 249 24.47 -3.46 -0.32
C VAL A 249 22.99 -3.07 -0.39
N GLU A 250 22.58 -2.07 0.36
CA GLU A 250 21.20 -1.57 0.35
C GLU A 250 20.80 -1.08 -1.05
N TRP A 251 21.61 -0.20 -1.67
CA TRP A 251 21.32 0.37 -2.98
C TRP A 251 21.36 -0.69 -4.10
N VAL A 252 22.40 -1.52 -4.12
CA VAL A 252 22.52 -2.62 -5.09
C VAL A 252 21.39 -3.62 -4.90
N GLY A 253 21.03 -3.95 -3.67
CA GLY A 253 19.93 -4.86 -3.39
C GLY A 253 18.59 -4.36 -3.93
N TYR A 254 18.23 -3.10 -3.69
CA TYR A 254 17.01 -2.54 -4.27
C TYR A 254 17.07 -2.44 -5.79
N ALA A 255 18.23 -2.12 -6.38
CA ALA A 255 18.41 -2.14 -7.82
C ALA A 255 18.19 -3.55 -8.40
N VAL A 256 18.69 -4.60 -7.75
CA VAL A 256 18.44 -6.00 -8.12
C VAL A 256 16.96 -6.34 -8.02
N VAL A 257 16.27 -5.96 -6.93
CA VAL A 257 14.83 -6.18 -6.78
C VAL A 257 14.05 -5.54 -7.93
N ILE A 258 14.37 -4.31 -8.31
CA ILE A 258 13.70 -3.61 -9.41
C ILE A 258 14.04 -4.22 -10.76
N ALA A 259 15.32 -4.55 -11.01
CA ALA A 259 15.74 -5.18 -12.26
C ALA A 259 15.06 -6.54 -12.48
N THR A 260 14.92 -7.34 -11.43
CA THR A 260 14.22 -8.63 -11.51
C THR A 260 12.73 -8.49 -11.82
N MET A 261 12.09 -7.34 -11.58
CA MET A 261 10.73 -7.07 -12.03
C MET A 261 10.59 -7.10 -13.55
N GLN A 262 11.67 -6.83 -14.29
CA GLN A 262 11.66 -6.94 -15.75
C GLN A 262 11.91 -8.39 -16.23
N PHE A 263 12.75 -9.16 -15.53
CA PHE A 263 13.31 -10.40 -16.08
C PHE A 263 12.87 -11.67 -15.34
N ALA A 264 12.33 -11.58 -14.13
CA ALA A 264 12.06 -12.74 -13.28
C ALA A 264 10.69 -13.38 -13.52
N GLY A 265 10.53 -14.11 -14.61
CA GLY A 265 9.27 -14.82 -14.96
C GLY A 265 8.92 -15.99 -14.04
N LYS A 266 9.90 -16.60 -13.36
CA LYS A 266 9.65 -17.72 -12.45
C LYS A 266 9.10 -17.24 -11.11
N LYS A 267 7.96 -17.80 -10.70
CA LYS A 267 7.29 -17.45 -9.44
C LYS A 267 8.18 -17.66 -8.21
N SER A 268 9.00 -18.70 -8.22
CA SER A 268 9.98 -18.95 -7.14
C SER A 268 11.00 -17.81 -6.98
N VAL A 269 11.46 -17.21 -8.08
CA VAL A 269 12.35 -16.04 -8.05
C VAL A 269 11.63 -14.83 -7.46
N GLN A 270 10.38 -14.58 -7.85
CA GLN A 270 9.56 -13.50 -7.29
C GLN A 270 9.40 -13.66 -5.77
N MET A 271 9.18 -14.90 -5.27
CA MET A 271 9.13 -15.17 -3.83
C MET A 271 10.46 -14.88 -3.12
N MET A 272 11.59 -15.23 -3.72
CA MET A 272 12.91 -14.89 -3.17
C MET A 272 13.13 -13.36 -3.12
N MET A 273 12.64 -12.63 -4.12
CA MET A 273 12.71 -11.16 -4.11
C MET A 273 11.88 -10.52 -3.01
N ILE A 274 10.78 -11.16 -2.57
CA ILE A 274 10.01 -10.71 -1.40
C ILE A 274 10.86 -10.83 -0.12
N TYR A 275 11.56 -11.94 0.09
CA TYR A 275 12.48 -12.11 1.24
C TYR A 275 13.65 -11.12 1.17
N LEU A 276 14.25 -10.94 -0.01
CA LEU A 276 15.30 -9.94 -0.21
C LEU A 276 14.79 -8.54 0.12
N THR A 277 13.57 -8.18 -0.35
CA THR A 277 12.94 -6.90 -0.03
C THR A 277 12.76 -6.72 1.48
N ALA A 278 12.35 -7.76 2.21
CA ALA A 278 12.22 -7.70 3.66
C ALA A 278 13.56 -7.49 4.36
N ALA A 279 14.63 -8.19 3.93
CA ALA A 279 15.96 -8.00 4.46
C ALA A 279 16.48 -6.57 4.20
N LEU A 280 16.22 -6.01 3.02
CA LEU A 280 16.57 -4.64 2.68
C LEU A 280 15.77 -3.61 3.49
N VAL A 281 14.47 -3.86 3.71
CA VAL A 281 13.63 -3.01 4.59
C VAL A 281 14.16 -3.06 6.03
N ALA A 282 14.59 -4.23 6.53
CA ALA A 282 15.25 -4.33 7.83
C ALA A 282 16.53 -3.49 7.88
N LEU A 283 17.37 -3.58 6.85
CA LEU A 283 18.59 -2.77 6.73
C LEU A 283 18.28 -1.27 6.69
N THR A 284 17.26 -0.86 5.95
CA THR A 284 16.83 0.55 5.85
C THR A 284 16.32 1.10 7.20
N PHE A 285 15.58 0.31 7.99
CA PHE A 285 15.08 0.74 9.30
C PHE A 285 16.11 0.62 10.42
N SER A 286 17.15 -0.22 10.25
CA SER A 286 18.20 -0.43 11.28
C SER A 286 19.06 0.79 11.56
N GLY A 287 19.04 1.83 10.71
CA GLY A 287 19.92 2.99 10.83
C GLY A 287 21.42 2.70 10.64
N ILE A 288 21.79 1.47 10.25
CA ILE A 288 23.19 1.10 9.96
C ILE A 288 23.72 1.89 8.76
N THR A 289 22.91 2.04 7.70
CA THR A 289 23.29 2.68 6.45
C THR A 289 23.33 4.20 6.56
N TYR A 290 24.02 4.84 5.63
CA TYR A 290 24.01 6.31 5.49
C TYR A 290 22.84 6.82 4.61
N SER A 291 22.05 5.95 3.98
CA SER A 291 21.01 6.30 3.01
C SER A 291 19.97 7.27 3.57
N GLN A 292 19.59 7.12 4.83
CA GLN A 292 18.65 8.03 5.49
C GLN A 292 19.18 9.49 5.54
N ARG A 293 20.50 9.68 5.66
CA ARG A 293 21.12 11.03 5.65
C ARG A 293 21.05 11.67 4.27
N PHE A 294 21.34 10.88 3.22
CA PHE A 294 21.30 11.34 1.82
C PHE A 294 19.86 11.65 1.38
N MET A 295 18.88 10.87 1.86
CA MET A 295 17.47 10.96 1.50
C MET A 295 16.64 11.83 2.46
N SER A 296 17.24 12.77 3.20
CA SER A 296 16.53 13.62 4.17
C SER A 296 15.99 14.94 3.59
N GLY A 297 16.04 15.13 2.27
CA GLY A 297 15.63 16.37 1.59
C GLY A 297 14.11 16.57 1.50
N LYS A 298 13.66 17.85 1.45
CA LYS A 298 12.24 18.22 1.31
C LYS A 298 11.59 17.58 0.07
N LEU A 299 12.33 17.48 -1.05
CA LEU A 299 11.87 16.86 -2.28
C LEU A 299 11.54 15.38 -2.07
N VAL A 300 12.41 14.63 -1.39
CA VAL A 300 12.19 13.20 -1.11
C VAL A 300 10.92 12.99 -0.30
N TYR A 301 10.70 13.81 0.73
CA TYR A 301 9.46 13.74 1.50
C TYR A 301 8.21 14.14 0.70
N ALA A 302 8.35 15.08 -0.24
CA ALA A 302 7.26 15.45 -1.16
C ALA A 302 6.92 14.30 -2.11
N LEU A 303 7.92 13.65 -2.70
CA LEU A 303 7.76 12.47 -3.57
C LEU A 303 7.12 11.29 -2.81
N GLY A 304 7.60 11.01 -1.58
CA GLY A 304 7.02 9.97 -0.73
C GLY A 304 5.55 10.23 -0.39
N LYS A 305 5.15 11.48 -0.16
CA LYS A 305 3.74 11.85 0.03
C LYS A 305 2.94 11.71 -1.26
N PHE A 306 3.51 12.11 -2.39
CA PHE A 306 2.86 12.06 -3.69
C PHE A 306 2.66 10.62 -4.19
N SER A 307 3.44 9.66 -3.68
CA SER A 307 3.26 8.23 -4.04
C SER A 307 1.85 7.70 -3.75
N LEU A 308 1.15 8.20 -2.74
CA LEU A 308 -0.20 7.75 -2.40
C LEU A 308 -1.24 8.18 -3.46
N PRO A 309 -1.42 9.47 -3.79
CA PRO A 309 -2.34 9.85 -4.85
C PRO A 309 -1.94 9.23 -6.20
N LEU A 310 -0.66 9.18 -6.55
CA LEU A 310 -0.19 8.53 -7.77
C LEU A 310 -0.59 7.05 -7.81
N TYR A 311 -0.40 6.30 -6.71
CA TYR A 311 -0.82 4.91 -6.60
C TYR A 311 -2.34 4.75 -6.78
N ILE A 312 -3.17 5.65 -6.25
CA ILE A 312 -4.62 5.54 -6.34
C ILE A 312 -5.14 5.90 -7.74
N PHE A 313 -4.63 6.96 -8.36
CA PHE A 313 -5.22 7.50 -9.59
C PHE A 313 -4.63 6.97 -10.90
N HIS A 314 -3.42 6.36 -10.93
CA HIS A 314 -2.85 5.87 -12.19
C HIS A 314 -3.71 4.78 -12.84
N TYR A 315 -4.37 3.95 -12.06
CA TYR A 315 -5.10 2.80 -12.59
C TYR A 315 -6.41 3.22 -13.28
N ILE A 316 -7.09 4.23 -12.77
CA ILE A 316 -8.30 4.75 -13.43
C ILE A 316 -7.93 5.46 -14.75
N MET A 317 -6.73 6.07 -14.83
CA MET A 317 -6.21 6.62 -16.08
C MET A 317 -5.97 5.53 -17.13
N ARG A 318 -5.53 4.35 -16.72
CA ARG A 318 -5.45 3.18 -17.58
C ARG A 318 -6.81 2.82 -18.19
N TYR A 319 -7.87 2.75 -17.39
CA TYR A 319 -9.23 2.49 -17.88
C TYR A 319 -9.70 3.59 -18.85
N THR A 320 -9.45 4.85 -18.51
CA THR A 320 -9.80 5.98 -19.38
C THR A 320 -9.20 5.80 -20.78
N LEU A 321 -7.93 5.46 -20.89
CA LEU A 321 -7.29 5.20 -22.19
C LEU A 321 -7.85 3.98 -22.92
N GLN A 322 -8.11 2.90 -22.20
CA GLN A 322 -8.71 1.70 -22.79
C GLN A 322 -10.11 1.97 -23.37
N TYR A 323 -10.90 2.81 -22.71
CA TYR A 323 -12.22 3.19 -23.21
C TYR A 323 -12.16 4.18 -24.38
N LEU A 324 -11.24 5.13 -24.36
CA LEU A 324 -11.08 6.13 -25.42
C LEU A 324 -10.60 5.49 -26.74
N LYS A 325 -9.95 4.32 -26.70
CA LYS A 325 -9.45 3.58 -27.87
C LYS A 325 -8.72 4.50 -28.86
N LEU A 326 -7.81 5.32 -28.34
CA LEU A 326 -7.09 6.29 -29.15
C LEU A 326 -6.24 5.58 -30.24
N ASP A 327 -6.43 5.98 -31.48
CA ASP A 327 -5.60 5.54 -32.60
C ASP A 327 -4.33 6.39 -32.67
N LEU A 328 -3.40 6.11 -31.75
CA LEU A 328 -2.13 6.79 -31.56
C LEU A 328 -0.99 5.79 -31.39
N PRO A 329 0.24 6.14 -31.79
CA PRO A 329 1.42 5.34 -31.49
C PRO A 329 1.56 5.03 -29.99
N THR A 330 2.13 3.86 -29.67
CA THR A 330 2.28 3.39 -28.29
C THR A 330 3.01 4.40 -27.40
N GLU A 331 4.04 5.06 -27.91
CA GLU A 331 4.82 6.06 -27.16
C GLU A 331 3.96 7.27 -26.76
N GLN A 332 3.05 7.70 -27.65
CA GLN A 332 2.13 8.80 -27.38
C GLN A 332 1.07 8.38 -26.37
N GLN A 333 0.49 7.18 -26.51
CA GLN A 333 -0.44 6.64 -25.52
C GLN A 333 0.23 6.50 -24.14
N PHE A 334 1.49 6.04 -24.10
CA PHE A 334 2.27 5.97 -22.86
C PHE A 334 2.52 7.34 -22.24
N ALA A 335 2.91 8.34 -23.06
CA ALA A 335 3.09 9.71 -22.58
C ALA A 335 1.78 10.30 -22.00
N ILE A 336 0.64 10.06 -22.66
CA ILE A 336 -0.69 10.48 -22.18
C ILE A 336 -1.03 9.74 -20.87
N TYR A 337 -0.72 8.44 -20.78
CA TYR A 337 -0.97 7.67 -19.55
C TYR A 337 -0.17 8.24 -18.37
N ILE A 338 1.13 8.42 -18.52
CA ILE A 338 2.00 8.94 -17.46
C ILE A 338 1.63 10.38 -17.11
N GLY A 339 1.51 11.25 -18.13
CA GLY A 339 1.16 12.66 -17.95
C GLY A 339 -0.23 12.81 -17.29
N GLY A 340 -1.21 12.06 -17.76
CA GLY A 340 -2.57 12.03 -17.20
C GLY A 340 -2.59 11.50 -15.75
N ALA A 341 -1.87 10.42 -15.45
CA ALA A 341 -1.78 9.88 -14.10
C ALA A 341 -1.14 10.90 -13.13
N LEU A 342 -0.08 11.59 -13.55
CA LEU A 342 0.56 12.64 -12.76
C LEU A 342 -0.38 13.85 -12.56
N ALA A 343 -1.02 14.31 -13.63
CA ALA A 343 -1.93 15.47 -13.59
C ALA A 343 -3.15 15.23 -12.70
N VAL A 344 -3.83 14.08 -12.87
CA VAL A 344 -5.00 13.72 -12.05
C VAL A 344 -4.61 13.55 -10.58
N SER A 345 -3.44 12.94 -10.31
CA SER A 345 -2.93 12.78 -8.94
C SER A 345 -2.60 14.12 -8.29
N ALA A 346 -1.96 15.03 -9.02
CA ALA A 346 -1.63 16.37 -8.52
C ALA A 346 -2.88 17.22 -8.27
N LEU A 347 -3.86 17.17 -9.20
CA LEU A 347 -5.14 17.87 -9.05
C LEU A 347 -5.91 17.34 -7.84
N SER A 348 -5.99 16.01 -7.68
CA SER A 348 -6.66 15.40 -6.54
C SER A 348 -6.04 15.79 -5.21
N GLU A 349 -4.69 15.82 -5.13
CA GLU A 349 -3.99 16.30 -3.94
C GLU A 349 -4.26 17.78 -3.66
N ALA A 350 -4.31 18.63 -4.69
CA ALA A 350 -4.65 20.05 -4.56
C ALA A 350 -6.07 20.24 -4.04
N VAL A 351 -7.05 19.53 -4.61
CA VAL A 351 -8.46 19.56 -4.17
C VAL A 351 -8.57 19.11 -2.69
N ILE A 352 -7.93 18.01 -2.31
CA ILE A 352 -7.98 17.51 -0.93
C ILE A 352 -7.33 18.50 0.04
N ARG A 353 -6.23 19.13 -0.33
CA ARG A 353 -5.60 20.18 0.48
C ARG A 353 -6.50 21.39 0.65
N PHE A 354 -7.11 21.85 -0.45
CA PHE A 354 -8.06 22.96 -0.42
C PHE A 354 -9.23 22.65 0.52
N LEU A 355 -9.86 21.50 0.38
CA LEU A 355 -10.97 21.07 1.24
C LEU A 355 -10.55 21.01 2.73
N ARG A 356 -9.38 20.47 3.03
CA ARG A 356 -8.87 20.43 4.41
C ARG A 356 -8.69 21.82 5.00
N VAL A 357 -8.12 22.77 4.25
CA VAL A 357 -7.94 24.16 4.71
C VAL A 357 -9.30 24.86 4.87
N PHE A 358 -10.21 24.63 3.94
CA PHE A 358 -11.56 25.21 4.00
C PHE A 358 -12.33 24.74 5.25
N TYR A 359 -12.36 23.43 5.54
CA TYR A 359 -13.04 22.89 6.71
C TYR A 359 -12.36 23.25 8.04
N THR A 360 -11.05 23.46 8.06
CA THR A 360 -10.37 23.96 9.27
C THR A 360 -10.70 25.42 9.57
N LYS A 361 -10.93 26.24 8.54
CA LYS A 361 -11.32 27.65 8.69
C LYS A 361 -12.83 27.83 8.96
N HIS A 362 -13.65 26.90 8.44
CA HIS A 362 -15.11 26.91 8.57
C HIS A 362 -15.58 25.58 9.17
N PRO A 363 -15.36 25.32 10.48
CA PRO A 363 -15.83 24.09 11.09
C PRO A 363 -17.36 24.05 10.99
N LEU A 364 -17.91 22.97 10.43
CA LEU A 364 -19.35 22.72 10.45
C LEU A 364 -19.79 22.73 11.91
N ARG A 365 -20.62 23.70 12.30
CA ARG A 365 -21.35 23.65 13.55
C ARG A 365 -22.30 22.46 13.44
N VAL A 366 -21.91 21.35 14.03
CA VAL A 366 -22.88 20.28 14.34
C VAL A 366 -23.76 20.90 15.41
N THR A 367 -24.93 21.41 14.99
CA THR A 367 -26.01 21.76 15.91
C THR A 367 -26.33 20.48 16.66
N ASP A 368 -26.17 20.54 17.98
CA ASP A 368 -26.55 19.46 18.90
C ASP A 368 -27.99 19.06 18.64
N ILE A 369 -28.17 17.95 17.94
CA ILE A 369 -29.43 17.19 17.98
C ILE A 369 -29.35 16.32 19.22
N SER A 370 -29.42 16.96 20.37
CA SER A 370 -29.60 16.31 21.66
C SER A 370 -30.53 17.17 22.50
N THR A 371 -31.81 17.25 22.10
CA THR A 371 -32.98 17.52 23.00
C THR A 371 -34.24 17.49 22.14
N GLN A 372 -34.78 16.33 21.90
CA GLN A 372 -36.22 16.04 21.92
C GLN A 372 -36.45 14.57 22.15
#